data_afb6901707e43ffc4777890eb010c59e
#
_entry.id   afb6901707e43ffc4777890eb010c59e
#
_cell.length_a   1.000
_cell.length_b   1.000
_cell.length_c   1.000
_cell.angle_alpha   90.00
_cell.angle_beta   90.00
_cell.angle_gamma   90.00
#
_symmetry.space_group_name_H-M   'P 1'
#
loop_
_entity.id
_entity.type
_entity.pdbx_description
1 polymer ?
#
loop_
_entity_poly.entity_id
_entity_poly.type
_entity_poly.pdbx_seq_one_letter_code
_entity_poly.pdbx_strand_id
1 'polypeptide(L)' 'VPCIAVRPAAPVLPAVPQHGIFAQVQALLAREHLRAAYVRQLEALMDGCTGS' A
#
# COMPACT_ATOMS: atom_id res chain seq x y z
N VAL A 1 -16.27 -17.25 -12.27
CA VAL A 1 -14.89 -17.33 -11.72
C VAL A 1 -14.44 -15.93 -11.31
N PRO A 2 -14.04 -15.74 -10.06
CA PRO A 2 -13.58 -14.40 -9.65
C PRO A 2 -12.30 -14.04 -10.39
N CYS A 3 -12.22 -12.80 -10.82
CA CYS A 3 -11.08 -12.31 -11.55
C CYS A 3 -9.82 -12.25 -10.69
N ILE A 4 -10.00 -11.91 -9.41
CA ILE A 4 -8.89 -11.87 -8.45
C ILE A 4 -9.04 -13.07 -7.53
N ALA A 5 -8.20 -14.08 -7.76
CA ALA A 5 -8.24 -15.31 -6.98
C ALA A 5 -7.62 -15.13 -5.59
N VAL A 6 -6.57 -14.35 -5.50
CA VAL A 6 -5.86 -14.09 -4.25
C VAL A 6 -5.68 -12.59 -4.09
N ARG A 7 -6.11 -12.09 -2.93
CA ARG A 7 -5.95 -10.69 -2.60
C ARG A 7 -4.53 -10.44 -2.11
N PRO A 8 -3.84 -9.39 -2.59
CA PRO A 8 -2.52 -9.07 -2.03
C PRO A 8 -2.66 -8.67 -0.57
N ALA A 9 -1.68 -9.07 0.24
CA ALA A 9 -1.68 -8.74 1.66
C ALA A 9 -1.45 -7.25 1.83
N ALA A 10 -2.24 -6.62 2.71
CA ALA A 10 -2.03 -5.22 3.04
C ALA A 10 -0.69 -5.07 3.77
N PRO A 11 0.07 -4.00 3.48
CA PRO A 11 1.36 -3.80 4.14
C PRO A 11 1.17 -3.45 5.62
N VAL A 12 2.13 -3.89 6.43
CA VAL A 12 2.19 -3.46 7.82
C VAL A 12 2.83 -2.08 7.83
N LEU A 13 2.06 -1.06 8.20
CA LEU A 13 2.55 0.31 8.20
C LEU A 13 3.32 0.59 9.48
N PRO A 14 4.46 1.30 9.40
CA PRO A 14 5.22 1.64 10.60
C PRO A 14 4.43 2.59 11.49
N ALA A 15 4.61 2.44 12.80
CA ALA A 15 3.98 3.33 13.76
C ALA A 15 4.66 4.70 13.71
N VAL A 16 3.85 5.76 13.88
CA VAL A 16 4.38 7.12 13.93
C VAL A 16 4.82 7.40 15.38
N PRO A 17 6.09 7.79 15.61
CA PRO A 17 6.55 8.10 16.95
C PRO A 17 5.83 9.32 17.54
N GLN A 18 5.71 9.34 18.86
CA GLN A 18 5.01 10.42 19.54
C GLN A 18 5.83 11.71 19.63
N HIS A 19 7.16 11.59 19.50
CA HIS A 19 8.08 12.72 19.63
C HIS A 19 9.09 12.69 18.51
N GLY A 20 9.64 13.86 18.18
CA GLY A 20 10.65 13.98 17.15
C GLY A 20 10.06 14.22 15.78
N ILE A 21 10.09 15.48 15.32
CA ILE A 21 9.44 15.86 14.08
C ILE A 21 10.07 15.14 12.87
N PHE A 22 11.39 14.95 12.86
CA PHE A 22 12.05 14.27 11.75
C PHE A 22 11.62 12.80 11.68
N ALA A 23 11.56 12.13 12.84
CA ALA A 23 11.12 10.74 12.91
C ALA A 23 9.66 10.61 12.50
N GLN A 24 8.82 11.56 12.88
CA GLN A 24 7.42 11.58 12.48
C GLN A 24 7.26 11.75 10.97
N VAL A 25 8.00 12.68 10.37
CA VAL A 25 7.95 12.90 8.92
C VAL A 25 8.45 11.66 8.18
N GLN A 26 9.53 11.06 8.62
CA GLN A 26 10.05 9.85 7.99
C GLN A 26 9.06 8.69 8.06
N ALA A 27 8.42 8.52 9.21
CA ALA A 27 7.41 7.47 9.38
C ALA A 27 6.21 7.70 8.47
N LEU A 28 5.74 8.94 8.36
CA LEU A 28 4.62 9.26 7.48
C LEU A 28 4.96 9.03 6.01
N LEU A 29 6.17 9.40 5.59
CA LEU A 29 6.62 9.15 4.22
C LEU A 29 6.71 7.65 3.92
N ALA A 30 7.24 6.86 4.87
CA ALA A 30 7.31 5.42 4.70
C ALA A 30 5.92 4.80 4.59
N ARG A 31 4.97 5.25 5.39
CA ARG A 31 3.58 4.80 5.31
C ARG A 31 2.98 5.12 3.94
N GLU A 32 3.22 6.31 3.41
CA GLU A 32 2.71 6.70 2.10
C GLU A 32 3.33 5.86 0.98
N HIS A 33 4.61 5.58 1.03
CA HIS A 33 5.26 4.73 0.04
C HIS A 33 4.67 3.32 0.02
N LEU A 34 4.47 2.74 1.20
CA LEU A 34 3.89 1.40 1.31
C LEU A 34 2.46 1.38 0.81
N ARG A 35 1.68 2.39 1.16
CA ARG A 35 0.29 2.47 0.73
C ARG A 35 0.19 2.68 -0.77
N ALA A 36 1.02 3.55 -1.34
CA ALA A 36 1.03 3.80 -2.77
C ALA A 36 1.41 2.54 -3.57
N ALA A 37 2.38 1.78 -3.07
CA ALA A 37 2.76 0.53 -3.71
C ALA A 37 1.63 -0.49 -3.68
N TYR A 38 0.92 -0.59 -2.56
CA TYR A 38 -0.21 -1.49 -2.42
C TYR A 38 -1.36 -1.11 -3.35
N VAL A 39 -1.66 0.18 -3.46
CA VAL A 39 -2.70 0.67 -4.36
C VAL A 39 -2.35 0.35 -5.81
N ARG A 40 -1.10 0.56 -6.21
CA ARG A 40 -0.66 0.23 -7.57
C ARG A 40 -0.79 -1.26 -7.85
N GLN A 41 -0.50 -2.09 -6.87
CA GLN A 41 -0.65 -3.53 -7.00
C GLN A 41 -2.11 -3.93 -7.20
N LEU A 42 -3.01 -3.31 -6.44
CA LEU A 42 -4.45 -3.54 -6.60
C LEU A 42 -4.95 -3.06 -7.97
N GLU A 43 -4.50 -1.89 -8.40
CA GLU A 43 -4.88 -1.34 -9.71
C GLU A 43 -4.41 -2.25 -10.85
N ALA A 44 -3.20 -2.77 -10.75
CA ALA A 44 -2.67 -3.69 -11.76
C ALA A 44 -3.52 -4.95 -11.86
N LEU A 45 -3.97 -5.48 -10.73
CA LEU A 45 -4.84 -6.65 -10.71
C LEU A 45 -6.21 -6.33 -11.34
N MET A 46 -6.76 -5.17 -11.03
CA MET A 46 -8.04 -4.75 -11.59
C MET A 46 -7.92 -4.52 -13.10
N ASP A 47 -6.85 -3.91 -13.55
CA ASP A 47 -6.61 -3.68 -14.98
C ASP A 47 -6.48 -5.00 -15.72
N GLY A 48 -5.83 -5.98 -15.13
CA GLY A 48 -5.75 -7.32 -15.69
C GLY A 48 -7.11 -7.99 -15.82
N CYS A 49 -8.05 -7.64 -14.96
CA CYS A 49 -9.41 -8.17 -15.02
C CYS A 49 -10.24 -7.51 -16.11
N THR A 50 -10.06 -6.22 -16.32
CA THR A 50 -10.91 -5.43 -17.22
C THR A 50 -10.27 -5.22 -18.59
N GLY A 51 -8.97 -5.39 -18.69
CA GLY A 51 -8.22 -5.09 -19.92
C GLY A 51 -8.08 -6.23 -20.88
N SER A 52 -8.82 -7.24 -20.73
CA SER A 52 -8.75 -8.44 -21.59
C SER A 52 -9.23 -8.21 -23.02
#